data_cc84ef6d494411f829c5d232a3f24053
#
_entry.id   cc84ef6d494411f829c5d232a3f24053
#
_cell.length_a   1.000
_cell.length_b   1.000
_cell.length_c   1.000
_cell.angle_alpha   90.00
_cell.angle_beta   90.00
_cell.angle_gamma   90.00
#
_symmetry.space_group_name_H-M   'P 1'
#
loop_
_entity.id
_entity.type
_entity.pdbx_description
1 polymer ?
#
loop_
_entity_poly.entity_id
_entity_poly.type
_entity_poly.pdbx_seq_one_letter_code
_entity_poly.pdbx_strand_id
1 'polypeptide(L)'
;MKGKTYVLSDIHGNFEIFKRMLDKIQFNSHDQLYILGDICDRGPCSLDIYFYIQKFDNITLLKGNHEYMMQEALKEAIDHDDFDFPSCEFKLWSQNGGEKTIENIRSYLRKKKLYHCDYTIVRNVFLRNLYNYLKNLPLYLELTVNNKDYVLVHAGIDPERNLDDQEEDTLLWIRDYFFLSECDLNKTYIFGHTPLCFINRN
;
A
#
# COMPACT_ATOMS: atom_id res chain seq x y z
N MET A 1 -26.78 -8.94 9.65
CA MET A 1 -25.73 -9.99 9.78
C MET A 1 -24.52 -9.34 10.44
N LYS A 2 -23.76 -10.05 11.28
CA LYS A 2 -22.52 -9.52 11.85
C LYS A 2 -21.50 -9.41 10.72
N GLY A 3 -20.90 -8.23 10.50
CA GLY A 3 -19.89 -8.02 9.49
C GLY A 3 -18.66 -8.91 9.70
N LYS A 4 -17.93 -9.17 8.63
CA LYS A 4 -16.67 -9.93 8.64
C LYS A 4 -15.49 -9.00 8.53
N THR A 5 -14.35 -9.44 9.04
CA THR A 5 -13.08 -8.75 8.89
C THR A 5 -12.20 -9.54 7.93
N TYR A 6 -11.70 -8.87 6.91
CA TYR A 6 -10.82 -9.43 5.89
C TYR A 6 -9.48 -8.71 5.89
N VAL A 7 -8.43 -9.44 5.59
CA VAL A 7 -7.09 -8.91 5.41
C VAL A 7 -6.51 -9.44 4.10
N LEU A 8 -5.87 -8.59 3.33
CA LEU A 8 -5.12 -8.97 2.14
C LEU A 8 -3.91 -8.05 1.96
N SER A 9 -2.98 -8.43 1.08
CA SER A 9 -1.76 -7.67 0.80
C SER A 9 -1.32 -7.82 -0.66
N ASP A 10 -0.40 -6.98 -1.12
CA ASP A 10 0.37 -7.15 -2.35
C ASP A 10 -0.50 -7.31 -3.62
N ILE A 11 -1.44 -6.40 -3.83
CA ILE A 11 -2.35 -6.41 -4.98
C ILE A 11 -1.60 -6.06 -6.27
N HIS A 12 -0.60 -5.17 -6.18
CA HIS A 12 0.26 -4.79 -7.28
C HIS A 12 -0.47 -4.48 -8.59
N GLY A 13 -1.37 -3.50 -8.57
CA GLY A 13 -2.05 -3.03 -9.77
C GLY A 13 -3.01 -4.03 -10.44
N ASN A 14 -3.30 -5.17 -9.81
CA ASN A 14 -4.19 -6.21 -10.35
C ASN A 14 -5.67 -5.93 -10.01
N PHE A 15 -6.20 -4.82 -10.50
CA PHE A 15 -7.54 -4.33 -10.15
C PHE A 15 -8.66 -5.33 -10.43
N GLU A 16 -8.64 -6.01 -11.57
CA GLU A 16 -9.68 -6.99 -11.93
C GLU A 16 -9.66 -8.21 -11.00
N ILE A 17 -8.47 -8.67 -10.59
CA ILE A 17 -8.34 -9.78 -9.61
C ILE A 17 -8.88 -9.32 -8.26
N PHE A 18 -8.52 -8.10 -7.85
CA PHE A 18 -9.00 -7.49 -6.61
C PHE A 18 -10.53 -7.41 -6.58
N LYS A 19 -11.18 -6.88 -7.62
CA LYS A 19 -12.66 -6.84 -7.72
C LYS A 19 -13.28 -8.24 -7.66
N ARG A 20 -12.77 -9.18 -8.45
CA ARG A 20 -13.26 -10.56 -8.42
C ARG A 20 -13.14 -11.22 -7.06
N MET A 21 -12.10 -10.89 -6.29
CA MET A 21 -11.96 -11.35 -4.92
C MET A 21 -13.04 -10.75 -4.02
N LEU A 22 -13.29 -9.43 -4.10
CA LEU A 22 -14.37 -8.75 -3.36
C LEU A 22 -15.75 -9.35 -3.70
N ASP A 23 -16.02 -9.60 -4.98
CA ASP A 23 -17.26 -10.25 -5.43
C ASP A 23 -17.39 -11.68 -4.86
N LYS A 24 -16.29 -12.45 -4.90
CA LYS A 24 -16.28 -13.84 -4.39
C LYS A 24 -16.58 -13.92 -2.90
N ILE A 25 -16.07 -12.99 -2.10
CA ILE A 25 -16.34 -12.93 -0.66
C ILE A 25 -17.66 -12.21 -0.34
N GLN A 26 -18.34 -11.67 -1.35
CA GLN A 26 -19.57 -10.86 -1.22
C GLN A 26 -19.37 -9.66 -0.27
N PHE A 27 -18.22 -8.99 -0.42
CA PHE A 27 -17.85 -7.83 0.40
C PHE A 27 -18.93 -6.75 0.35
N ASN A 28 -19.33 -6.25 1.51
CA ASN A 28 -20.41 -5.28 1.64
C ASN A 28 -20.13 -4.26 2.76
N SER A 29 -21.03 -3.29 2.95
CA SER A 29 -20.85 -2.18 3.90
C SER A 29 -20.81 -2.57 5.38
N HIS A 30 -21.14 -3.81 5.74
CA HIS A 30 -21.03 -4.31 7.12
C HIS A 30 -19.69 -4.98 7.40
N ASP A 31 -18.92 -5.28 6.36
CA ASP A 31 -17.61 -5.92 6.47
C ASP A 31 -16.52 -4.85 6.65
N GLN A 32 -15.34 -5.27 7.12
CA GLN A 32 -14.14 -4.44 7.19
C GLN A 32 -13.03 -5.11 6.39
N LEU A 33 -12.35 -4.35 5.53
CA LEU A 33 -11.20 -4.82 4.77
C LEU A 33 -9.95 -4.01 5.15
N TYR A 34 -8.87 -4.72 5.49
CA TYR A 34 -7.55 -4.17 5.67
C TYR A 34 -6.64 -4.62 4.54
N ILE A 35 -5.95 -3.68 3.90
CA ILE A 35 -4.96 -3.95 2.86
C ILE A 35 -3.60 -3.58 3.43
N LEU A 36 -2.69 -4.55 3.53
CA LEU A 36 -1.39 -4.39 4.19
C LEU A 36 -0.33 -3.74 3.27
N GLY A 37 -0.73 -2.86 2.38
CA GLY A 37 0.17 -2.18 1.46
C GLY A 37 0.28 -2.86 0.09
N ASP A 38 1.14 -2.28 -0.73
CA ASP A 38 1.51 -2.75 -2.06
C ASP A 38 0.32 -2.89 -3.02
N ILE A 39 -0.53 -1.84 -3.08
CA ILE A 39 -1.60 -1.77 -4.09
C ILE A 39 -1.07 -1.35 -5.45
N CYS A 40 0.08 -0.68 -5.51
CA CYS A 40 0.68 -0.12 -6.70
C CYS A 40 1.81 -1.00 -7.28
N ASP A 41 2.31 -0.58 -8.44
CA ASP A 41 3.45 -1.13 -9.16
C ASP A 41 3.22 -2.52 -9.78
N ARG A 42 4.11 -2.92 -10.66
CA ARG A 42 4.13 -4.20 -11.41
C ARG A 42 2.92 -4.40 -12.33
N GLY A 43 1.71 -4.23 -11.83
CA GLY A 43 0.47 -4.38 -12.61
C GLY A 43 -0.01 -3.07 -13.24
N PRO A 44 -1.00 -3.16 -14.17
CA PRO A 44 -1.35 -2.04 -15.05
C PRO A 44 -2.34 -1.02 -14.45
N CYS A 45 -2.95 -1.27 -13.29
CA CYS A 45 -4.12 -0.51 -12.82
C CYS A 45 -3.98 0.02 -11.39
N SER A 46 -2.79 0.55 -11.02
CA SER A 46 -2.51 1.07 -9.67
C SER A 46 -3.47 2.20 -9.28
N LEU A 47 -3.69 3.19 -10.18
CA LEU A 47 -4.60 4.30 -9.91
C LEU A 47 -6.07 3.87 -9.85
N ASP A 48 -6.47 2.83 -10.59
CA ASP A 48 -7.83 2.31 -10.50
C ASP A 48 -8.12 1.74 -9.12
N ILE A 49 -7.15 1.01 -8.53
CA ILE A 49 -7.25 0.52 -7.14
C ILE A 49 -7.29 1.70 -6.17
N TYR A 50 -6.36 2.65 -6.30
CA TYR A 50 -6.30 3.86 -5.47
C TYR A 50 -7.65 4.60 -5.45
N PHE A 51 -8.24 4.90 -6.61
CA PHE A 51 -9.52 5.59 -6.68
C PHE A 51 -10.70 4.71 -6.24
N TYR A 52 -10.57 3.39 -6.39
CA TYR A 52 -11.64 2.47 -5.99
C TYR A 52 -11.75 2.39 -4.47
N ILE A 53 -10.65 2.15 -3.77
CA ILE A 53 -10.66 1.98 -2.31
C ILE A 53 -11.12 3.24 -1.56
N GLN A 54 -10.84 4.44 -2.10
CA GLN A 54 -11.27 5.71 -1.51
C GLN A 54 -12.80 5.94 -1.56
N LYS A 55 -13.55 5.10 -2.24
CA LYS A 55 -15.03 5.18 -2.27
C LYS A 55 -15.67 4.47 -1.08
N PHE A 56 -14.89 3.79 -0.25
CA PHE A 56 -15.36 2.92 0.81
C PHE A 56 -14.73 3.28 2.15
N ASP A 57 -15.56 3.65 3.13
CA ASP A 57 -15.10 3.98 4.48
C ASP A 57 -14.68 2.73 5.29
N ASN A 58 -15.06 1.55 4.81
CA ASN A 58 -14.76 0.25 5.41
C ASN A 58 -13.60 -0.50 4.74
N ILE A 59 -12.77 0.21 3.98
CA ILE A 59 -11.49 -0.28 3.45
C ILE A 59 -10.37 0.59 4.03
N THR A 60 -9.43 -0.04 4.71
CA THR A 60 -8.25 0.64 5.27
C THR A 60 -7.00 0.13 4.58
N LEU A 61 -6.18 1.04 4.06
CA LEU A 61 -4.88 0.76 3.47
C LEU A 61 -3.77 1.10 4.46
N LEU A 62 -2.84 0.17 4.69
CA LEU A 62 -1.56 0.42 5.34
C LEU A 62 -0.52 0.80 4.28
N LYS A 63 0.55 1.46 4.73
CA LYS A 63 1.71 1.74 3.88
C LYS A 63 2.51 0.46 3.64
N GLY A 64 2.75 0.11 2.38
CA GLY A 64 3.74 -0.87 1.97
C GLY A 64 5.02 -0.19 1.47
N ASN A 65 6.05 -0.96 1.20
CA ASN A 65 7.31 -0.42 0.70
C ASN A 65 7.15 0.18 -0.72
N HIS A 66 6.21 -0.29 -1.51
CA HIS A 66 5.90 0.31 -2.81
C HIS A 66 5.21 1.66 -2.69
N GLU A 67 4.29 1.85 -1.73
CA GLU A 67 3.73 3.15 -1.40
C GLU A 67 4.81 4.11 -0.88
N TYR A 68 5.76 3.62 -0.08
CA TYR A 68 6.89 4.42 0.41
C TYR A 68 7.80 4.90 -0.72
N MET A 69 8.22 4.00 -1.63
CA MET A 69 9.04 4.38 -2.79
C MET A 69 8.33 5.39 -3.69
N MET A 70 7.03 5.21 -3.92
CA MET A 70 6.21 6.17 -4.68
C MET A 70 6.14 7.52 -3.95
N GLN A 71 5.95 7.52 -2.62
CA GLN A 71 5.92 8.73 -1.80
C GLN A 71 7.20 9.56 -1.96
N GLU A 72 8.37 8.94 -1.83
CA GLU A 72 9.66 9.62 -1.91
C GLU A 72 9.92 10.17 -3.33
N ALA A 73 9.61 9.39 -4.36
CA ALA A 73 9.71 9.83 -5.74
C ALA A 73 8.76 11.01 -6.05
N LEU A 74 7.53 10.99 -5.52
CA LEU A 74 6.57 12.09 -5.68
C LEU A 74 7.02 13.35 -4.94
N LYS A 75 7.62 13.22 -3.76
CA LYS A 75 8.18 14.35 -3.01
C LYS A 75 9.20 15.11 -3.87
N GLU A 76 10.16 14.40 -4.44
CA GLU A 76 11.17 15.01 -5.32
C GLU A 76 10.55 15.62 -6.57
N ALA A 77 9.61 14.92 -7.22
CA ALA A 77 8.93 15.46 -8.39
C ALA A 77 8.16 16.76 -8.09
N ILE A 78 7.60 16.90 -6.88
CA ILE A 78 6.91 18.10 -6.42
C ILE A 78 7.91 19.22 -6.12
N ASP A 79 9.03 18.91 -5.47
CA ASP A 79 10.03 19.87 -5.05
C ASP A 79 10.76 20.48 -6.27
N HIS A 80 10.97 19.71 -7.32
CA HIS A 80 11.59 20.15 -8.59
C HIS A 80 10.58 20.62 -9.65
N ASP A 81 9.29 20.60 -9.37
CA ASP A 81 8.20 20.89 -10.32
C ASP A 81 8.29 20.07 -11.63
N ASP A 82 8.86 18.87 -11.56
CA ASP A 82 9.11 17.99 -12.70
C ASP A 82 8.84 16.52 -12.35
N PHE A 83 7.84 15.92 -12.99
CA PHE A 83 7.54 14.50 -12.83
C PHE A 83 8.44 13.57 -13.66
N ASP A 84 9.21 14.11 -14.58
CA ASP A 84 10.17 13.37 -15.40
C ASP A 84 11.59 13.45 -14.83
N PHE A 85 11.76 14.07 -13.65
CA PHE A 85 13.05 14.27 -12.99
C PHE A 85 13.71 12.92 -12.62
N PRO A 86 14.94 12.66 -13.08
CA PRO A 86 15.62 11.38 -12.90
C PRO A 86 16.35 11.30 -11.56
N SER A 87 15.63 11.47 -10.45
CA SER A 87 16.19 11.34 -9.11
C SER A 87 16.61 9.91 -8.77
N CYS A 88 17.35 9.74 -7.67
CA CYS A 88 17.71 8.42 -7.16
C CYS A 88 16.45 7.66 -6.72
N GLU A 89 15.54 8.32 -6.05
CA GLU A 89 14.28 7.80 -5.54
C GLU A 89 13.34 7.40 -6.69
N PHE A 90 13.25 8.22 -7.72
CA PHE A 90 12.48 7.90 -8.92
C PHE A 90 13.05 6.66 -9.65
N LYS A 91 14.38 6.55 -9.74
CA LYS A 91 15.04 5.37 -10.32
C LYS A 91 14.81 4.12 -9.47
N LEU A 92 14.94 4.24 -8.15
CA LEU A 92 14.69 3.13 -7.23
C LEU A 92 13.27 2.61 -7.38
N TRP A 93 12.28 3.51 -7.36
CA TRP A 93 10.89 3.16 -7.57
C TRP A 93 10.64 2.51 -8.94
N SER A 94 11.15 3.11 -10.02
CA SER A 94 11.03 2.58 -11.38
C SER A 94 11.59 1.15 -11.49
N GLN A 95 12.81 0.91 -10.96
CA GLN A 95 13.47 -0.39 -10.99
C GLN A 95 12.74 -1.48 -10.18
N ASN A 96 11.94 -1.09 -9.20
CA ASN A 96 11.10 -2.00 -8.41
C ASN A 96 9.70 -2.23 -9.00
N GLY A 97 9.47 -1.82 -10.24
CA GLY A 97 8.20 -2.03 -10.94
C GLY A 97 7.27 -0.81 -10.95
N GLY A 98 7.75 0.34 -10.48
CA GLY A 98 7.03 1.62 -10.46
C GLY A 98 6.69 2.16 -11.85
N GLU A 99 7.38 1.70 -12.92
CA GLU A 99 7.14 2.15 -14.29
C GLU A 99 5.66 2.09 -14.68
N LYS A 100 4.96 1.02 -14.29
CA LYS A 100 3.52 0.87 -14.58
C LYS A 100 2.66 1.90 -13.87
N THR A 101 2.99 2.22 -12.64
CA THR A 101 2.29 3.28 -11.88
C THR A 101 2.60 4.65 -12.47
N ILE A 102 3.83 4.92 -12.86
CA ILE A 102 4.23 6.14 -13.55
C ILE A 102 3.46 6.29 -14.87
N GLU A 103 3.35 5.23 -15.66
CA GLU A 103 2.53 5.21 -16.89
C GLU A 103 1.05 5.53 -16.59
N ASN A 104 0.49 4.96 -15.52
CA ASN A 104 -0.88 5.24 -15.07
C ASN A 104 -1.07 6.72 -14.72
N ILE A 105 -0.16 7.29 -13.91
CA ILE A 105 -0.19 8.70 -13.51
C ILE A 105 -0.10 9.59 -14.76
N ARG A 106 0.84 9.37 -15.65
CA ARG A 106 0.99 10.12 -16.91
C ARG A 106 -0.24 10.01 -17.79
N SER A 107 -0.84 8.82 -17.90
CA SER A 107 -2.07 8.60 -18.67
C SER A 107 -3.25 9.36 -18.07
N TYR A 108 -3.41 9.30 -16.75
CA TYR A 108 -4.44 10.03 -16.04
C TYR A 108 -4.31 11.55 -16.25
N LEU A 109 -3.10 12.09 -16.07
CA LEU A 109 -2.83 13.52 -16.26
C LEU A 109 -3.04 13.98 -17.71
N ARG A 110 -2.64 13.16 -18.70
CA ARG A 110 -2.92 13.46 -20.13
C ARG A 110 -4.40 13.56 -20.43
N LYS A 111 -5.22 12.65 -19.88
CA LYS A 111 -6.69 12.72 -20.02
C LYS A 111 -7.25 13.98 -19.38
N LYS A 112 -6.74 14.40 -18.23
CA LYS A 112 -7.18 15.64 -17.55
C LYS A 112 -6.77 16.90 -18.32
N LYS A 113 -5.61 16.92 -18.99
CA LYS A 113 -5.17 18.03 -19.84
C LYS A 113 -6.19 18.39 -20.93
N LEU A 114 -6.90 17.43 -21.47
CA LEU A 114 -7.91 17.67 -22.51
C LEU A 114 -9.12 18.48 -22.03
N TYR A 115 -9.33 18.56 -20.71
CA TYR A 115 -10.53 19.18 -20.11
C TYR A 115 -10.20 20.42 -19.26
N HIS A 116 -8.92 20.79 -19.09
CA HIS A 116 -8.50 21.88 -18.21
C HIS A 116 -7.55 22.85 -18.91
N CYS A 117 -7.74 24.15 -18.65
CA CYS A 117 -6.95 25.22 -19.27
C CYS A 117 -5.49 25.27 -18.77
N ASP A 118 -5.23 24.84 -17.53
CA ASP A 118 -3.89 24.84 -16.93
C ASP A 118 -3.49 23.44 -16.44
N TYR A 119 -2.71 22.77 -17.28
CA TYR A 119 -2.22 21.43 -17.00
C TYR A 119 -1.29 21.38 -15.79
N THR A 120 -0.44 22.40 -15.61
CA THR A 120 0.55 22.43 -14.52
C THR A 120 -0.14 22.46 -13.17
N ILE A 121 -1.18 23.28 -13.02
CA ILE A 121 -1.97 23.33 -11.78
C ILE A 121 -2.62 21.99 -11.51
N VAL A 122 -3.28 21.38 -12.52
CA VAL A 122 -3.96 20.08 -12.35
C VAL A 122 -2.96 18.99 -11.95
N ARG A 123 -1.79 18.96 -12.61
CA ARG A 123 -0.71 18.03 -12.28
C ARG A 123 -0.27 18.20 -10.83
N ASN A 124 0.10 19.42 -10.45
CA ASN A 124 0.65 19.70 -9.12
C ASN A 124 -0.35 19.43 -8.00
N VAL A 125 -1.63 19.77 -8.19
CA VAL A 125 -2.68 19.44 -7.23
C VAL A 125 -2.84 17.94 -7.09
N PHE A 126 -2.86 17.20 -8.19
CA PHE A 126 -3.00 15.74 -8.16
C PHE A 126 -1.80 15.08 -7.46
N LEU A 127 -0.56 15.43 -7.84
CA LEU A 127 0.64 14.83 -7.24
C LEU A 127 0.75 15.14 -5.75
N ARG A 128 0.44 16.39 -5.32
CA ARG A 128 0.42 16.76 -3.90
C ARG A 128 -0.65 16.00 -3.12
N ASN A 129 -1.84 15.81 -3.66
CA ASN A 129 -2.90 15.04 -3.02
C ASN A 129 -2.50 13.57 -2.88
N LEU A 130 -1.93 12.99 -3.91
CA LEU A 130 -1.44 11.61 -3.89
C LEU A 130 -0.30 11.45 -2.86
N TYR A 131 0.70 12.35 -2.88
CA TYR A 131 1.77 12.39 -1.88
C TYR A 131 1.24 12.47 -0.45
N ASN A 132 0.33 13.42 -0.19
CA ASN A 132 -0.26 13.58 1.14
C ASN A 132 -1.04 12.36 1.60
N TYR A 133 -1.76 11.70 0.69
CA TYR A 133 -2.45 10.45 0.98
C TYR A 133 -1.45 9.37 1.41
N LEU A 134 -0.41 9.13 0.63
CA LEU A 134 0.63 8.12 0.91
C LEU A 134 1.38 8.41 2.21
N LYS A 135 1.72 9.68 2.45
CA LYS A 135 2.42 10.12 3.66
C LYS A 135 1.64 9.79 4.93
N ASN A 136 0.32 9.90 4.89
CA ASN A 136 -0.56 9.70 6.04
C ASN A 136 -1.07 8.26 6.20
N LEU A 137 -0.63 7.32 5.37
CA LEU A 137 -0.96 5.91 5.55
C LEU A 137 -0.35 5.37 6.85
N PRO A 138 -1.12 4.61 7.66
CA PRO A 138 -0.58 3.97 8.85
C PRO A 138 0.44 2.90 8.47
N LEU A 139 1.49 2.77 9.28
CA LEU A 139 2.52 1.75 9.12
C LEU A 139 2.09 0.39 9.67
N TYR A 140 1.31 0.40 10.74
CA TYR A 140 0.70 -0.77 11.34
C TYR A 140 -0.66 -0.42 11.97
N LEU A 141 -1.43 -1.41 12.31
CA LEU A 141 -2.69 -1.28 13.07
C LEU A 141 -2.79 -2.42 14.08
N GLU A 142 -3.29 -2.08 15.27
CA GLU A 142 -3.71 -3.05 16.26
C GLU A 142 -5.23 -3.17 16.26
N LEU A 143 -5.74 -4.38 16.32
CA LEU A 143 -7.18 -4.61 16.39
C LEU A 143 -7.51 -5.88 17.15
N THR A 144 -8.66 -5.87 17.79
CA THR A 144 -9.22 -7.04 18.48
C THR A 144 -10.42 -7.58 17.72
N VAL A 145 -10.35 -8.83 17.26
CA VAL A 145 -11.44 -9.50 16.56
C VAL A 145 -11.77 -10.80 17.27
N ASN A 146 -13.02 -10.98 17.70
CA ASN A 146 -13.51 -12.18 18.42
C ASN A 146 -12.64 -12.50 19.66
N ASN A 147 -12.28 -11.48 20.46
CA ASN A 147 -11.44 -11.57 21.66
C ASN A 147 -10.02 -12.10 21.41
N LYS A 148 -9.50 -11.89 20.19
CA LYS A 148 -8.10 -12.14 19.86
C LYS A 148 -7.47 -10.86 19.35
N ASP A 149 -6.25 -10.60 19.79
CA ASP A 149 -5.49 -9.41 19.41
C ASP A 149 -4.60 -9.69 18.21
N TYR A 150 -4.66 -8.76 17.26
CA TYR A 150 -3.93 -8.84 16.02
C TYR A 150 -3.12 -7.54 15.81
N VAL A 151 -1.96 -7.69 15.21
CA VAL A 151 -1.18 -6.59 14.63
C VAL A 151 -1.12 -6.80 13.14
N LEU A 152 -1.58 -5.80 12.40
CA LEU A 152 -1.48 -5.75 10.95
C LEU A 152 -0.29 -4.87 10.58
N VAL A 153 0.61 -5.36 9.75
CA VAL A 153 1.82 -4.67 9.31
C VAL A 153 2.17 -5.12 7.90
N HIS A 154 2.90 -4.32 7.12
CA HIS A 154 3.24 -4.71 5.76
C HIS A 154 4.25 -5.87 5.72
N ALA A 155 5.46 -5.68 6.27
CA ALA A 155 6.54 -6.66 6.16
C ALA A 155 6.76 -7.49 7.42
N GLY A 156 6.66 -6.87 8.59
CA GLY A 156 6.91 -7.51 9.88
C GLY A 156 7.39 -6.50 10.92
N ILE A 157 7.98 -7.01 11.99
CA ILE A 157 8.54 -6.22 13.10
C ILE A 157 9.93 -6.71 13.45
N ASP A 158 10.72 -5.89 14.14
CA ASP A 158 11.84 -6.32 14.93
C ASP A 158 11.31 -6.93 16.25
N PRO A 159 11.44 -8.25 16.46
CA PRO A 159 10.86 -8.90 17.64
C PRO A 159 11.55 -8.54 18.96
N GLU A 160 12.70 -7.89 18.91
CA GLU A 160 13.44 -7.43 20.08
C GLU A 160 13.01 -6.03 20.55
N ARG A 161 12.12 -5.35 19.80
CA ARG A 161 11.61 -4.01 20.10
C ARG A 161 10.12 -4.02 20.36
N ASN A 162 9.65 -3.08 21.20
CA ASN A 162 8.22 -2.83 21.32
C ASN A 162 7.63 -2.31 20.01
N LEU A 163 6.35 -2.50 19.82
CA LEU A 163 5.66 -2.08 18.59
C LEU A 163 5.76 -0.56 18.35
N ASP A 164 5.69 0.23 19.40
CA ASP A 164 5.79 1.70 19.34
C ASP A 164 7.23 2.19 19.07
N ASP A 165 8.23 1.33 19.26
CA ASP A 165 9.66 1.63 19.06
C ASP A 165 10.19 1.10 17.72
N GLN A 166 9.30 0.59 16.85
CA GLN A 166 9.68 0.06 15.54
C GLN A 166 10.09 1.18 14.58
N GLU A 167 11.12 0.94 13.81
CA GLU A 167 11.53 1.85 12.74
C GLU A 167 10.68 1.65 11.48
N GLU A 168 10.38 2.73 10.75
CA GLU A 168 9.59 2.66 9.50
C GLU A 168 10.20 1.66 8.51
N ASP A 169 11.53 1.68 8.35
CA ASP A 169 12.24 0.78 7.45
C ASP A 169 12.03 -0.70 7.83
N THR A 170 12.04 -1.02 9.12
CA THR A 170 11.75 -2.37 9.62
C THR A 170 10.33 -2.80 9.23
N LEU A 171 9.32 -1.98 9.52
CA LEU A 171 7.92 -2.29 9.25
C LEU A 171 7.63 -2.50 7.75
N LEU A 172 8.44 -1.87 6.88
CA LEU A 172 8.25 -1.88 5.42
C LEU A 172 9.10 -2.92 4.68
N TRP A 173 10.25 -3.36 5.25
CA TRP A 173 11.24 -4.11 4.48
C TRP A 173 11.75 -5.39 5.14
N ILE A 174 11.51 -5.61 6.45
CA ILE A 174 12.05 -6.79 7.15
C ILE A 174 11.57 -8.09 6.49
N ARG A 175 12.44 -9.10 6.49
CA ARG A 175 12.15 -10.43 5.94
C ARG A 175 12.55 -11.52 6.93
N ASP A 176 13.56 -12.30 6.57
CA ASP A 176 13.97 -13.54 7.24
C ASP A 176 14.15 -13.39 8.76
N TYR A 177 14.68 -12.26 9.22
CA TYR A 177 14.89 -12.01 10.63
C TYR A 177 13.59 -12.07 11.43
N PHE A 178 12.48 -11.57 10.90
CA PHE A 178 11.20 -11.59 11.58
C PHE A 178 10.61 -13.00 11.68
N PHE A 179 10.45 -13.72 10.57
CA PHE A 179 9.74 -15.01 10.61
C PHE A 179 10.62 -16.22 10.91
N LEU A 180 11.95 -16.03 11.01
CA LEU A 180 12.88 -17.06 11.54
C LEU A 180 13.19 -16.86 13.01
N SER A 181 12.76 -15.77 13.65
CA SER A 181 12.98 -15.53 15.07
C SER A 181 12.05 -16.40 15.92
N GLU A 182 12.63 -17.03 16.94
CA GLU A 182 11.89 -17.83 17.94
C GLU A 182 11.45 -16.92 19.11
N CYS A 183 10.64 -15.91 18.86
CA CYS A 183 10.13 -15.05 19.91
C CYS A 183 8.65 -15.35 20.22
N ASP A 184 8.35 -15.35 21.50
CA ASP A 184 6.98 -15.48 21.97
C ASP A 184 6.25 -14.14 21.82
N LEU A 185 5.50 -14.00 20.75
CA LEU A 185 4.71 -12.82 20.47
C LEU A 185 3.33 -12.95 21.09
N ASN A 186 3.00 -12.07 22.04
CA ASN A 186 1.73 -12.07 22.75
C ASN A 186 0.48 -11.80 21.88
N LYS A 187 0.69 -11.38 20.61
CA LYS A 187 -0.34 -11.05 19.63
C LYS A 187 -0.15 -11.84 18.34
N THR A 188 -1.21 -11.96 17.56
CA THR A 188 -1.12 -12.56 16.21
C THR A 188 -0.73 -11.48 15.21
N TYR A 189 0.40 -11.65 14.54
CA TYR A 189 0.87 -10.74 13.48
C TYR A 189 0.40 -11.25 12.11
N ILE A 190 -0.19 -10.35 11.31
CA ILE A 190 -0.57 -10.63 9.92
C ILE A 190 0.22 -9.66 9.04
N PHE A 191 0.98 -10.22 8.09
CA PHE A 191 1.87 -9.47 7.22
C PHE A 191 1.86 -10.02 5.78
N GLY A 192 2.44 -9.26 4.83
CA GLY A 192 2.62 -9.56 3.43
C GLY A 192 4.08 -9.52 3.00
N HIS A 193 4.40 -8.75 1.95
CA HIS A 193 5.74 -8.38 1.48
C HIS A 193 6.65 -9.54 1.04
N THR A 194 6.75 -10.59 1.83
CA THR A 194 7.67 -11.72 1.58
C THR A 194 6.94 -12.88 0.90
N PRO A 195 7.27 -13.21 -0.37
CA PRO A 195 6.73 -14.39 -1.03
C PRO A 195 7.18 -15.66 -0.31
N LEU A 196 6.25 -16.45 0.19
CA LEU A 196 6.53 -17.73 0.82
C LEU A 196 6.34 -18.85 -0.21
N CYS A 197 7.37 -19.70 -0.40
CA CYS A 197 7.30 -20.86 -1.29
C CYS A 197 6.50 -22.02 -0.69
N PHE A 198 6.25 -22.00 0.62
CA PHE A 198 5.57 -23.08 1.34
C PHE A 198 4.52 -22.50 2.29
N ILE A 199 3.32 -23.11 2.29
CA ILE A 199 2.35 -22.90 3.35
C ILE A 199 2.68 -23.89 4.46
N ASN A 200 3.29 -23.41 5.54
CA ASN A 200 3.47 -24.25 6.73
C ASN A 200 2.10 -24.40 7.41
N ARG A 201 1.53 -25.60 7.38
CA ARG A 201 0.30 -25.93 8.09
C ARG A 201 0.71 -26.65 9.38
N ASN A 202 1.02 -25.88 10.42
CA ASN A 202 1.10 -26.42 11.77
C ASN A 202 -0.29 -26.43 12.41
#